data_173ab9a10c6582742a2772f7a9d198d0
#
_entry.id   173ab9a10c6582742a2772f7a9d198d0
#
_cell.length_a   1.000
_cell.length_b   1.000
_cell.length_c   1.000
_cell.angle_alpha   90.00
_cell.angle_beta   90.00
_cell.angle_gamma   90.00
#
_symmetry.space_group_name_H-M   'P 1'
#
loop_
_entity.id
_entity.type
_entity.pdbx_description
1 polymer ?
#
loop_
_entity_poly.entity_id
_entity_poly.type
_entity_poly.pdbx_seq_one_letter_code
_entity_poly.pdbx_strand_id
1 'polypeptide(L)' 'MNREYKLPEILYKLLVDHKMTQQQLADKLVCGQNTIYKWLRKDVMPNLCFIMRMSEIFNVSTDYLIYGTESR' A
#
# COMPACT_ATOMS: atom_id res chain seq x y z
N MET A 1 -16.85 -11.12 12.08
CA MET A 1 -17.03 -9.97 11.18
C MET A 1 -15.92 -9.94 10.14
N ASN A 2 -16.29 -9.82 8.90
CA ASN A 2 -15.32 -9.84 7.81
C ASN A 2 -14.84 -8.46 7.48
N ARG A 3 -13.52 -8.35 7.30
CA ARG A 3 -12.92 -7.13 6.81
C ARG A 3 -12.52 -7.35 5.36
N GLU A 4 -12.86 -6.41 4.53
CA GLU A 4 -12.48 -6.47 3.12
C GLU A 4 -11.04 -6.00 2.93
N TYR A 5 -10.31 -6.72 2.10
CA TYR A 5 -8.97 -6.32 1.70
C TYR A 5 -9.08 -5.09 0.80
N LYS A 6 -8.56 -3.97 1.25
CA LYS A 6 -8.70 -2.69 0.55
C LYS A 6 -7.36 -2.04 0.22
N LEU A 7 -6.28 -2.78 0.34
CA LEU A 7 -4.96 -2.19 0.11
C LEU A 7 -4.85 -1.50 -1.25
N PRO A 8 -5.36 -2.05 -2.35
CA PRO A 8 -5.22 -1.33 -3.62
C PRO A 8 -5.86 0.04 -3.60
N GLU A 9 -7.08 0.15 -3.07
CA GLU A 9 -7.77 1.43 -2.99
C GLU A 9 -7.07 2.41 -2.05
N ILE A 10 -6.66 1.90 -0.89
CA ILE A 10 -5.98 2.73 0.10
C ILE A 10 -4.62 3.17 -0.42
N LEU A 11 -3.89 2.26 -1.07
CA LEU A 11 -2.58 2.61 -1.61
C LEU A 11 -2.71 3.71 -2.66
N TYR A 12 -3.69 3.59 -3.54
CA TYR A 12 -3.91 4.61 -4.56
C TYR A 12 -4.20 5.97 -3.90
N LYS A 13 -5.06 5.96 -2.88
CA LYS A 13 -5.39 7.20 -2.16
C LYS A 13 -4.16 7.80 -1.50
N LEU A 14 -3.33 6.97 -0.87
CA LEU A 14 -2.12 7.46 -0.21
C LEU A 14 -1.14 8.04 -1.21
N LEU A 15 -1.00 7.43 -2.38
CA LEU A 15 -0.13 7.98 -3.41
C LEU A 15 -0.61 9.36 -3.82
N VAL A 16 -1.91 9.53 -4.03
CA VAL A 16 -2.47 10.83 -4.38
C VAL A 16 -2.28 11.83 -3.26
N ASP A 17 -2.61 11.43 -2.04
CA ASP A 17 -2.52 12.34 -0.87
C ASP A 17 -1.10 12.81 -0.63
N HIS A 18 -0.11 11.94 -0.86
CA HIS A 18 1.29 12.27 -0.64
C HIS A 18 1.97 12.80 -1.91
N LYS A 19 1.21 12.97 -2.99
CA LYS A 19 1.73 13.44 -4.27
C LYS A 19 2.92 12.59 -4.72
N MET A 20 2.78 11.29 -4.58
CA MET A 20 3.84 10.33 -4.88
C MET A 20 3.43 9.50 -6.09
N THR A 21 4.35 9.31 -7.02
CA THR A 21 4.10 8.44 -8.17
C THR A 21 4.38 7.00 -7.81
N GLN A 22 3.90 6.08 -8.65
CA GLN A 22 4.20 4.66 -8.46
C GLN A 22 5.70 4.41 -8.53
N GLN A 23 6.39 5.11 -9.44
CA GLN A 23 7.84 4.95 -9.56
C GLN A 23 8.56 5.43 -8.30
N GLN A 24 8.11 6.54 -7.72
CA GLN A 24 8.72 7.04 -6.48
C GLN A 24 8.54 6.04 -5.33
N LEU A 25 7.37 5.44 -5.22
CA LEU A 25 7.15 4.43 -4.20
C LEU A 25 8.01 3.20 -4.46
N ALA A 26 8.08 2.77 -5.72
CA ALA A 26 8.91 1.62 -6.08
C ALA A 26 10.37 1.87 -5.72
N ASP A 27 10.85 3.08 -5.95
CA ASP A 27 12.23 3.45 -5.59
C ASP A 27 12.44 3.37 -4.08
N LYS A 28 11.48 3.85 -3.30
CA LYS A 28 11.58 3.80 -1.84
C LYS A 28 11.55 2.37 -1.32
N LEU A 29 10.80 1.49 -1.97
CA LEU A 29 10.69 0.09 -1.56
C LEU A 29 11.78 -0.78 -2.20
N VAL A 30 12.55 -0.22 -3.11
CA VAL A 30 13.60 -0.94 -3.85
C VAL A 30 12.98 -2.13 -4.59
N CYS A 31 11.96 -1.84 -5.37
CA CYS A 31 11.30 -2.85 -6.21
C CYS A 31 10.95 -2.21 -7.54
N GLY A 32 10.45 -3.01 -8.46
CA GLY A 32 10.06 -2.50 -9.78
C GLY A 32 8.69 -1.83 -9.73
N GLN A 33 8.49 -0.88 -10.63
CA GLN A 33 7.20 -0.22 -10.75
C GLN A 33 6.10 -1.22 -11.08
N ASN A 34 6.43 -2.24 -11.87
CA ASN A 34 5.46 -3.27 -12.24
C ASN A 34 4.92 -4.00 -11.02
N THR A 35 5.74 -4.14 -9.97
CA THR A 35 5.30 -4.75 -8.72
C THR A 35 4.17 -3.93 -8.09
N ILE A 36 4.36 -2.61 -8.04
CA ILE A 36 3.32 -1.70 -7.51
C ILE A 36 2.06 -1.80 -8.36
N TYR A 37 2.22 -1.82 -9.66
CA TYR A 37 1.09 -1.88 -10.59
C TYR A 37 0.25 -3.15 -10.33
N LYS A 38 0.90 -4.29 -10.11
CA LYS A 38 0.19 -5.54 -9.84
C LYS A 38 -0.59 -5.46 -8.53
N TRP A 39 -0.04 -4.79 -7.51
CA TRP A 39 -0.76 -4.60 -6.26
C TRP A 39 -2.02 -3.77 -6.47
N LEU A 40 -1.91 -2.70 -7.26
CA LEU A 40 -3.05 -1.81 -7.51
C LEU A 40 -4.13 -2.49 -8.34
N ARG A 41 -3.77 -3.46 -9.16
CA ARG A 41 -4.72 -4.21 -9.96
C ARG A 41 -5.29 -5.42 -9.22
N LYS A 42 -4.84 -5.68 -8.00
CA LYS A 42 -5.26 -6.85 -7.20
C LYS A 42 -4.79 -8.17 -7.82
N ASP A 43 -3.79 -8.13 -8.69
CA ASP A 43 -3.24 -9.35 -9.26
C ASP A 43 -2.44 -10.13 -8.23
N VAL A 44 -1.70 -9.43 -7.39
CA VAL A 44 -0.94 -10.03 -6.28
C VAL A 44 -1.05 -9.13 -5.07
N MET A 45 -0.88 -9.75 -3.91
CA MET A 45 -0.82 -9.00 -2.65
C MET A 45 0.64 -8.78 -2.28
N PRO A 46 0.99 -7.60 -1.74
CA PRO A 46 2.34 -7.40 -1.24
C PRO A 46 2.59 -8.33 -0.04
N ASN A 47 3.85 -8.74 0.13
CA ASN A 47 4.17 -9.55 1.29
C ASN A 47 4.27 -8.65 2.53
N LEU A 48 4.41 -9.29 3.69
CA LEU A 48 4.39 -8.56 4.95
C LEU A 48 5.50 -7.52 5.04
N CYS A 49 6.70 -7.83 4.54
CA CYS A 49 7.80 -6.88 4.54
C CYS A 49 7.42 -5.58 3.83
N PHE A 50 6.83 -5.68 2.67
CA PHE A 50 6.42 -4.50 1.91
C PHE A 50 5.31 -3.75 2.64
N ILE A 51 4.37 -4.48 3.25
CA ILE A 51 3.28 -3.85 3.99
C ILE A 51 3.83 -3.03 5.16
N MET A 52 4.76 -3.61 5.90
CA MET A 52 5.38 -2.91 7.03
C MET A 52 6.13 -1.66 6.58
N ARG A 53 6.87 -1.77 5.49
CA ARG A 53 7.64 -0.63 5.00
C ARG A 53 6.72 0.46 4.48
N MET A 54 5.64 0.10 3.80
CA MET A 54 4.69 1.10 3.34
C MET A 54 4.00 1.80 4.49
N SER A 55 3.69 1.08 5.56
CA SER A 55 3.09 1.72 6.72
C SER A 55 4.02 2.78 7.31
N GLU A 56 5.33 2.53 7.28
CA GLU A 56 6.30 3.51 7.74
C GLU A 56 6.42 4.70 6.78
N ILE A 57 6.46 4.40 5.49
CA ILE A 57 6.60 5.45 4.48
C ILE A 57 5.42 6.43 4.54
N PHE A 58 4.21 5.92 4.67
CA PHE A 58 3.01 6.74 4.69
C PHE A 58 2.57 7.14 6.09
N ASN A 59 3.25 6.64 7.12
CA ASN A 59 2.94 6.93 8.52
C ASN A 59 1.49 6.58 8.86
N VAL A 60 1.08 5.39 8.48
CA VAL A 60 -0.24 4.85 8.79
C VAL A 60 -0.07 3.45 9.36
N SER A 61 -1.09 2.96 10.05
CA SER A 61 -1.04 1.61 10.59
C SER A 61 -1.17 0.57 9.46
N THR A 62 -0.67 -0.63 9.72
CA THR A 62 -0.85 -1.72 8.77
C THR A 62 -2.33 -2.06 8.60
N ASP A 63 -3.12 -1.95 9.68
CA ASP A 63 -4.56 -2.19 9.59
C ASP A 63 -5.23 -1.20 8.63
N TYR A 64 -4.86 0.07 8.74
CA TYR A 64 -5.41 1.06 7.83
C TYR A 64 -5.00 0.76 6.39
N LEU A 65 -3.74 0.39 6.20
CA LEU A 65 -3.24 0.12 4.86
C LEU A 65 -3.97 -1.06 4.22
N ILE A 66 -4.26 -2.09 5.00
CA ILE A 66 -4.86 -3.32 4.47
C ILE A 66 -6.38 -3.22 4.38
N TYR A 67 -7.02 -2.65 5.39
CA TYR A 67 -8.47 -2.67 5.51
C TYR A 67 -9.13 -1.31 5.37
N GLY A 68 -8.35 -0.23 5.40
CA GLY A 68 -8.91 1.11 5.31
C GLY A 68 -9.49 1.63 6.61
N THR A 69 -9.25 0.95 7.73
CA THR A 69 -9.74 1.38 9.03
C THR A 69 -8.62 1.29 10.06
N GLU A 70 -8.63 2.23 10.99
CA GLU A 70 -7.67 2.21 12.08
C GLU A 70 -8.07 1.17 13.11
N SER A 71 -7.07 0.48 13.65
CA SER A 71 -7.27 -0.44 14.75
C SER A 71 -7.31 0.32 16.07
N ARG A 72 -8.22 -0.07 16.94
CA ARG A 72 -8.33 0.56 18.25
C ARG A 72 -8.17 -0.47 19.35
#